data_6e8d8d976c645b44d7414c58f60bb7dd
#
_entry.id   6e8d8d976c645b44d7414c58f60bb7dd
#
_cell.length_a   1.000
_cell.length_b   1.000
_cell.length_c   1.000
_cell.angle_alpha   90.00
_cell.angle_beta   90.00
_cell.angle_gamma   90.00
#
_symmetry.space_group_name_H-M   'P 1'
#
loop_
_entity.id
_entity.type
_entity.pdbx_description
1 polymer ?
#
loop_
_entity_poly.entity_id
_entity_poly.type
_entity_poly.pdbx_seq_one_letter_code
_entity_poly.pdbx_strand_id
1 'polypeptide(L)'
;MKRHLLKIMMMGLCVSMLSGCAAVLVGTGGTALWQHGKIVSEEPKSLAQAKAAAKEALKAKKITVKDEVARDNFVQLRGEDKDKNKVAVDIVETGKEATRIEVRVGVGLRAPARELLLEIKKRLYNESKFKFF
;
A
#
# COMPACT_ATOMS: atom_id res chain seq x y z
N MET A 1 36.65 -42.18 -13.68
CA MET A 1 35.96 -41.27 -14.63
C MET A 1 34.50 -41.02 -14.30
N LYS A 2 33.70 -42.01 -13.99
CA LYS A 2 32.25 -41.82 -13.67
C LYS A 2 31.98 -40.98 -12.40
N ARG A 3 32.86 -41.01 -11.40
CA ARG A 3 32.71 -40.24 -10.14
C ARG A 3 32.94 -38.74 -10.32
N HIS A 4 33.78 -38.34 -11.27
CA HIS A 4 34.04 -36.94 -11.55
C HIS A 4 32.95 -36.31 -12.38
N LEU A 5 32.36 -37.05 -13.30
CA LEU A 5 31.19 -36.62 -14.09
C LEU A 5 29.97 -36.37 -13.21
N LEU A 6 29.74 -37.24 -12.20
CA LEU A 6 28.64 -37.10 -11.27
C LEU A 6 28.79 -35.86 -10.37
N LYS A 7 30.02 -35.55 -9.94
CA LYS A 7 30.33 -34.35 -9.16
C LYS A 7 30.16 -33.07 -9.96
N ILE A 8 30.52 -33.08 -11.22
CA ILE A 8 30.36 -31.93 -12.13
C ILE A 8 28.88 -31.72 -12.43
N MET A 9 28.11 -32.81 -12.58
CA MET A 9 26.66 -32.74 -12.83
C MET A 9 25.89 -32.24 -11.62
N MET A 10 26.28 -32.63 -10.40
CA MET A 10 25.71 -32.12 -9.17
C MET A 10 26.05 -30.65 -8.92
N MET A 11 27.26 -30.23 -9.28
CA MET A 11 27.67 -28.85 -9.13
C MET A 11 26.97 -27.91 -10.12
N GLY A 12 26.68 -28.40 -11.33
CA GLY A 12 25.90 -27.68 -12.33
C GLY A 12 24.42 -27.52 -11.93
N LEU A 13 23.85 -28.49 -11.21
CA LEU A 13 22.47 -28.43 -10.74
C LEU A 13 22.28 -27.41 -9.60
N CYS A 14 23.29 -27.25 -8.74
CA CYS A 14 23.25 -26.27 -7.67
C CYS A 14 23.34 -24.82 -8.17
N VAL A 15 24.08 -24.58 -9.26
CA VAL A 15 24.24 -23.24 -9.86
C VAL A 15 22.95 -22.80 -10.58
N SER A 16 22.19 -23.71 -11.14
CA SER A 16 20.94 -23.38 -11.80
C SER A 16 19.80 -23.04 -10.82
N MET A 17 19.89 -23.50 -9.57
CA MET A 17 18.90 -23.13 -8.53
C MET A 17 19.10 -21.70 -8.01
N LEU A 18 20.33 -21.17 -8.04
CA LEU A 18 20.63 -19.80 -7.61
C LEU A 18 20.18 -18.75 -8.63
N SER A 19 20.13 -19.09 -9.92
CA SER A 19 19.67 -18.17 -10.94
C SER A 19 18.15 -17.96 -10.93
N GLY A 20 17.38 -18.90 -10.35
CA GLY A 20 15.94 -18.76 -10.19
C GLY A 20 15.52 -17.64 -9.22
N CYS A 21 16.27 -17.43 -8.14
CA CYS A 21 15.98 -16.36 -7.18
C CYS A 21 16.27 -14.97 -7.74
N ALA A 22 17.29 -14.81 -8.58
CA ALA A 22 17.60 -13.55 -9.24
C ALA A 22 16.53 -13.17 -10.28
N ALA A 23 15.99 -14.14 -11.00
CA ALA A 23 14.91 -13.91 -11.97
C ALA A 23 13.60 -13.46 -11.32
N VAL A 24 13.29 -13.95 -10.13
CA VAL A 24 12.12 -13.53 -9.36
C VAL A 24 12.27 -12.08 -8.87
N LEU A 25 13.46 -11.69 -8.46
CA LEU A 25 13.72 -10.30 -8.04
C LEU A 25 13.65 -9.30 -9.21
N VAL A 26 14.08 -9.70 -10.40
CA VAL A 26 13.98 -8.87 -11.61
C VAL A 26 12.53 -8.81 -12.10
N GLY A 27 11.75 -9.89 -11.96
CA GLY A 27 10.34 -9.91 -12.29
C GLY A 27 9.46 -9.02 -11.42
N THR A 28 9.87 -8.74 -10.18
CA THR A 28 9.17 -7.82 -9.27
C THR A 28 9.58 -6.35 -9.44
N GLY A 29 10.57 -6.06 -10.29
CA GLY A 29 11.02 -4.68 -10.57
C GLY A 29 9.92 -3.77 -11.13
N GLY A 30 9.00 -4.31 -11.96
CA GLY A 30 7.84 -3.58 -12.48
C GLY A 30 6.83 -3.18 -11.40
N THR A 31 6.62 -4.04 -10.38
CA THR A 31 5.77 -3.74 -9.23
C THR A 31 6.41 -2.74 -8.26
N ALA A 32 7.74 -2.72 -8.17
CA ALA A 32 8.46 -1.74 -7.34
C ALA A 32 8.30 -0.32 -7.88
N LEU A 33 8.28 -0.13 -9.20
CA LEU A 33 8.01 1.17 -9.84
C LEU A 33 6.58 1.65 -9.56
N TRP A 34 5.61 0.75 -9.51
CA TRP A 34 4.23 1.05 -9.16
C TRP A 34 4.06 1.44 -7.69
N GLN A 35 4.90 0.92 -6.81
CA GLN A 35 4.89 1.24 -5.40
C GLN A 35 5.74 2.48 -5.05
N HIS A 36 6.48 2.99 -6.01
CA HIS A 36 7.27 4.21 -5.83
C HIS A 36 6.32 5.41 -5.65
N GLY A 37 6.40 6.06 -4.52
CA GLY A 37 5.50 7.16 -4.16
C GLY A 37 4.34 6.78 -3.24
N LYS A 38 4.15 5.50 -2.94
CA LYS A 38 3.22 5.03 -1.93
C LYS A 38 3.70 5.44 -0.55
N ILE A 39 2.84 6.08 0.21
CA ILE A 39 3.09 6.44 1.60
C ILE A 39 2.28 5.51 2.49
N VAL A 40 2.92 4.93 3.47
CA VAL A 40 2.32 3.94 4.39
C VAL A 40 2.38 4.46 5.81
N SER A 41 1.30 4.28 6.56
CA SER A 41 1.26 4.57 7.99
C SER A 41 0.46 3.49 8.72
N GLU A 42 0.95 3.09 9.88
CA GLU A 42 0.22 2.18 10.77
C GLU A 42 -0.39 2.99 11.89
N GLU A 43 -1.69 2.81 12.12
CA GLU A 43 -2.45 3.57 13.09
C GLU A 43 -3.20 2.68 14.07
N PRO A 44 -3.21 3.01 15.38
CA PRO A 44 -3.96 2.26 16.39
C PRO A 44 -5.44 2.66 16.38
N LYS A 45 -6.09 2.45 15.25
CA LYS A 45 -7.50 2.77 15.03
C LYS A 45 -8.21 1.64 14.28
N SER A 46 -9.50 1.53 14.46
CA SER A 46 -10.31 0.52 13.78
C SER A 46 -10.44 0.81 12.28
N LEU A 47 -10.77 -0.23 11.51
CA LEU A 47 -11.01 -0.11 10.08
C LEU A 47 -12.15 0.90 9.78
N ALA A 48 -13.21 0.87 10.56
CA ALA A 48 -14.35 1.79 10.39
C ALA A 48 -13.95 3.25 10.63
N GLN A 49 -13.16 3.52 11.66
CA GLN A 49 -12.65 4.87 11.95
C GLN A 49 -11.71 5.36 10.85
N ALA A 50 -10.80 4.51 10.39
CA ALA A 50 -9.87 4.85 9.32
C ALA A 50 -10.61 5.11 7.99
N LYS A 51 -11.63 4.30 7.67
CA LYS A 51 -12.47 4.49 6.50
C LYS A 51 -13.20 5.84 6.53
N ALA A 52 -13.84 6.18 7.65
CA ALA A 52 -14.55 7.44 7.80
C ALA A 52 -13.62 8.64 7.66
N ALA A 53 -12.46 8.60 8.33
CA ALA A 53 -11.45 9.66 8.24
C ALA A 53 -10.91 9.82 6.82
N ALA A 54 -10.66 8.72 6.12
CA ALA A 54 -10.19 8.74 4.73
C ALA A 54 -11.23 9.36 3.79
N LYS A 55 -12.50 9.01 3.92
CA LYS A 55 -13.58 9.59 3.11
C LYS A 55 -13.72 11.10 3.33
N GLU A 56 -13.65 11.56 4.56
CA GLU A 56 -13.70 12.98 4.88
C GLU A 56 -12.47 13.74 4.35
N ALA A 57 -11.29 13.14 4.48
CA ALA A 57 -10.05 13.73 3.97
C ALA A 57 -10.08 13.87 2.44
N LEU A 58 -10.56 12.86 1.74
CA LEU A 58 -10.72 12.91 0.28
C LEU A 58 -11.68 14.02 -0.13
N LYS A 59 -12.80 14.16 0.56
CA LYS A 59 -13.76 15.23 0.34
C LYS A 59 -13.16 16.61 0.59
N ALA A 60 -12.40 16.77 1.68
CA ALA A 60 -11.75 18.04 2.01
C ALA A 60 -10.69 18.44 0.99
N LYS A 61 -10.00 17.48 0.42
CA LYS A 61 -9.01 17.69 -0.66
C LYS A 61 -9.63 17.79 -2.05
N LYS A 62 -10.96 17.78 -2.16
CA LYS A 62 -11.72 17.84 -3.41
C LYS A 62 -11.37 16.70 -4.37
N ILE A 63 -11.13 15.52 -3.80
CA ILE A 63 -10.89 14.29 -4.54
C ILE A 63 -12.22 13.55 -4.67
N THR A 64 -12.64 13.29 -5.90
CA THR A 64 -13.88 12.57 -6.18
C THR A 64 -13.63 11.07 -6.07
N VAL A 65 -14.33 10.40 -5.15
CA VAL A 65 -14.28 8.94 -5.04
C VAL A 65 -15.15 8.34 -6.14
N LYS A 66 -14.54 7.55 -7.02
CA LYS A 66 -15.21 6.89 -8.15
C LYS A 66 -15.53 5.43 -7.87
N ASP A 67 -14.74 4.78 -7.04
CA ASP A 67 -14.88 3.36 -6.73
C ASP A 67 -14.52 3.09 -5.28
N GLU A 68 -15.27 2.21 -4.66
CA GLU A 68 -15.07 1.77 -3.30
C GLU A 68 -15.21 0.26 -3.22
N VAL A 69 -14.17 -0.41 -2.75
CA VAL A 69 -14.19 -1.84 -2.46
C VAL A 69 -14.06 -2.01 -0.95
N ALA A 70 -15.06 -2.62 -0.33
CA ALA A 70 -15.05 -2.92 1.09
C ALA A 70 -15.17 -4.42 1.31
N ARG A 71 -14.27 -4.96 2.12
CA ARG A 71 -14.27 -6.35 2.59
C ARG A 71 -14.15 -6.36 4.11
N ASP A 72 -14.23 -7.52 4.74
CA ASP A 72 -14.23 -7.62 6.21
C ASP A 72 -13.00 -6.98 6.88
N ASN A 73 -11.84 -7.07 6.24
CA ASN A 73 -10.56 -6.58 6.77
C ASN A 73 -9.85 -5.58 5.87
N PHE A 74 -10.53 -5.06 4.85
CA PHE A 74 -9.89 -4.24 3.83
C PHE A 74 -10.89 -3.26 3.22
N VAL A 75 -10.45 -2.02 3.03
CA VAL A 75 -11.19 -1.00 2.29
C VAL A 75 -10.26 -0.33 1.29
N GLN A 76 -10.70 -0.21 0.06
CA GLN A 76 -9.99 0.51 -0.98
C GLN A 76 -10.88 1.63 -1.52
N LEU A 77 -10.37 2.84 -1.49
CA LEU A 77 -11.02 4.02 -2.06
C LEU A 77 -10.19 4.49 -3.26
N ARG A 78 -10.82 4.58 -4.41
CA ARG A 78 -10.19 5.05 -5.65
C ARG A 78 -10.93 6.27 -6.16
N GLY A 79 -10.19 7.26 -6.62
CA GLY A 79 -10.74 8.48 -7.16
C GLY A 79 -9.76 9.25 -8.00
N GLU A 80 -10.12 10.48 -8.31
CA GLU A 80 -9.27 11.41 -9.05
C GLU A 80 -9.28 12.78 -8.37
N ASP A 81 -8.14 13.45 -8.40
CA ASP A 81 -8.03 14.83 -7.95
C ASP A 81 -8.43 15.81 -9.07
N LYS A 82 -8.34 17.12 -8.79
CA LYS A 82 -8.67 18.16 -9.79
C LYS A 82 -7.75 18.19 -10.99
N ASP A 83 -6.53 17.67 -10.86
CA ASP A 83 -5.56 17.56 -11.94
C ASP A 83 -5.65 16.23 -12.69
N LYS A 84 -6.71 15.45 -12.41
CA LYS A 84 -6.99 14.12 -12.96
C LYS A 84 -5.94 13.07 -12.60
N ASN A 85 -5.17 13.28 -11.55
CA ASN A 85 -4.31 12.25 -11.00
C ASN A 85 -5.14 11.18 -10.31
N LYS A 86 -4.82 9.93 -10.55
CA LYS A 86 -5.46 8.81 -9.88
C LYS A 86 -5.03 8.76 -8.42
N VAL A 87 -6.01 8.67 -7.53
CA VAL A 87 -5.78 8.58 -6.09
C VAL A 87 -6.28 7.23 -5.60
N ALA A 88 -5.49 6.55 -4.82
CA ALA A 88 -5.87 5.30 -4.17
C ALA A 88 -5.52 5.35 -2.68
N VAL A 89 -6.49 5.01 -1.84
CA VAL A 89 -6.31 4.86 -0.41
C VAL A 89 -6.71 3.43 -0.05
N ASP A 90 -5.74 2.64 0.38
CA ASP A 90 -5.93 1.27 0.81
C ASP A 90 -5.82 1.22 2.34
N ILE A 91 -6.83 0.68 2.99
CA ILE A 91 -6.87 0.54 4.45
C ILE A 91 -6.99 -0.94 4.78
N VAL A 92 -5.99 -1.48 5.44
CA VAL A 92 -5.93 -2.89 5.80
C VAL A 92 -5.98 -3.03 7.32
N GLU A 93 -6.91 -3.85 7.80
CA GLU A 93 -6.96 -4.18 9.21
C GLU A 93 -5.80 -5.11 9.57
N THR A 94 -4.96 -4.68 10.52
CA THR A 94 -3.81 -5.44 11.00
C THR A 94 -4.02 -6.02 12.39
N GLY A 95 -5.07 -5.58 13.09
CA GLY A 95 -5.45 -6.03 14.42
C GLY A 95 -6.82 -5.49 14.80
N LYS A 96 -7.31 -5.81 15.97
CA LYS A 96 -8.65 -5.39 16.46
C LYS A 96 -8.89 -3.89 16.37
N GLU A 97 -7.90 -3.10 16.74
CA GLU A 97 -7.90 -1.64 16.66
C GLU A 97 -6.58 -1.16 16.07
N ALA A 98 -6.16 -1.80 14.99
CA ALA A 98 -4.96 -1.45 14.26
C ALA A 98 -5.20 -1.56 12.76
N THR A 99 -4.80 -0.54 12.04
CA THR A 99 -4.93 -0.47 10.58
C THR A 99 -3.63 0.03 9.96
N ARG A 100 -3.41 -0.40 8.74
CA ARG A 100 -2.35 0.15 7.89
C ARG A 100 -3.03 0.94 6.77
N ILE A 101 -2.67 2.20 6.65
CA ILE A 101 -3.20 3.11 5.64
C ILE A 101 -2.12 3.33 4.59
N GLU A 102 -2.45 3.05 3.35
CA GLU A 102 -1.56 3.22 2.20
C GLU A 102 -2.17 4.23 1.24
N VAL A 103 -1.43 5.27 0.92
CA VAL A 103 -1.89 6.36 0.05
C VAL A 103 -0.99 6.46 -1.18
N ARG A 104 -1.62 6.50 -2.35
CA ARG A 104 -0.95 6.76 -3.64
C ARG A 104 -1.66 7.86 -4.38
N VAL A 105 -0.89 8.78 -4.94
CA VAL A 105 -1.40 9.82 -5.81
C VAL A 105 -0.59 9.81 -7.10
N GLY A 106 -1.27 9.60 -8.23
CA GLY A 106 -0.63 9.51 -9.54
C GLY A 106 0.47 8.47 -9.60
N VAL A 107 1.45 8.70 -10.45
CA VAL A 107 2.63 7.84 -10.57
C VAL A 107 3.81 8.55 -9.88
N GLY A 108 4.12 8.14 -8.64
CA GLY A 108 5.28 8.64 -7.92
C GLY A 108 5.14 10.02 -7.28
N LEU A 109 3.94 10.56 -7.16
CA LEU A 109 3.70 11.86 -6.54
C LEU A 109 3.67 11.73 -5.01
N ARG A 110 4.83 11.83 -4.39
CA ARG A 110 4.97 11.67 -2.93
C ARG A 110 4.41 12.83 -2.11
N ALA A 111 4.61 14.06 -2.56
CA ALA A 111 4.16 15.23 -1.83
C ALA A 111 2.62 15.27 -1.68
N PRO A 112 1.82 15.13 -2.73
CA PRO A 112 0.36 15.04 -2.60
C PRO A 112 -0.10 13.83 -1.78
N ALA A 113 0.56 12.69 -1.92
CA ALA A 113 0.24 11.49 -1.13
C ALA A 113 0.49 11.72 0.36
N ARG A 114 1.59 12.37 0.71
CA ARG A 114 1.92 12.73 2.09
C ARG A 114 0.91 13.72 2.68
N GLU A 115 0.52 14.73 1.92
CA GLU A 115 -0.48 15.70 2.33
C GLU A 115 -1.83 15.05 2.60
N LEU A 116 -2.25 14.15 1.72
CA LEU A 116 -3.49 13.40 1.90
C LEU A 116 -3.42 12.51 3.14
N LEU A 117 -2.32 11.81 3.35
CA LEU A 117 -2.15 10.99 4.56
C LEU A 117 -2.21 11.83 5.83
N LEU A 118 -1.55 12.99 5.84
CA LEU A 118 -1.60 13.92 6.97
C LEU A 118 -3.03 14.41 7.25
N GLU A 119 -3.80 14.68 6.22
CA GLU A 119 -5.21 15.06 6.35
C GLU A 119 -6.06 13.91 6.92
N ILE A 120 -5.82 12.69 6.47
CA ILE A 120 -6.46 11.49 7.02
C ILE A 120 -6.14 11.35 8.51
N LYS A 121 -4.88 11.46 8.88
CA LYS A 121 -4.43 11.36 10.27
C LYS A 121 -5.03 12.46 11.14
N LYS A 122 -5.05 13.68 10.64
CA LYS A 122 -5.66 14.81 11.34
C LYS A 122 -7.12 14.55 11.70
N ARG A 123 -7.90 14.03 10.77
CA ARG A 123 -9.31 13.69 11.01
C ARG A 123 -9.47 12.47 11.90
N LEU A 124 -8.61 11.48 11.74
CA LEU A 124 -8.61 10.27 12.54
C LEU A 124 -8.40 10.56 14.03
N TYR A 125 -7.49 11.47 14.35
CA TYR A 125 -7.20 11.85 15.73
C TYR A 125 -8.14 12.94 16.29
N ASN A 126 -8.67 13.81 15.45
CA ASN A 126 -9.67 14.79 15.89
C ASN A 126 -10.99 14.14 16.27
N GLU A 127 -11.44 13.14 15.52
CA GLU A 127 -12.65 12.40 15.87
C GLU A 127 -12.55 11.71 17.23
N SER A 128 -11.36 11.21 17.58
CA SER A 128 -11.19 10.57 18.89
C SER A 128 -11.26 11.55 20.05
N LYS A 129 -10.98 12.84 19.83
CA LYS A 129 -11.18 13.88 20.84
C LYS A 129 -12.66 14.21 21.06
N PHE A 130 -13.48 14.14 20.03
CA PHE A 130 -14.92 14.40 20.12
C PHE A 130 -15.70 13.29 20.80
N LYS A 131 -15.22 12.07 20.82
CA LYS A 131 -15.88 10.93 21.48
C LYS A 131 -15.68 10.89 23.00
N PHE A 132 -14.76 11.66 23.53
CA PHE A 132 -14.50 11.75 24.99
C PHE A 132 -15.23 12.92 25.67
N PHE A 133 -15.95 13.70 24.91
CA PHE A 133 -16.84 14.74 25.38
C PHE A 133 -18.29 14.43 25.02
#